data_7887f1354d2ad1ffae069c547c044797
#
_entry.id   7887f1354d2ad1ffae069c547c044797
#
_cell.length_a   1.000
_cell.length_b   1.000
_cell.length_c   1.000
_cell.angle_alpha   90.00
_cell.angle_beta   90.00
_cell.angle_gamma   90.00
#
_symmetry.space_group_name_H-M   'P 1'
#
loop_
_entity.id
_entity.type
_entity.pdbx_description
1 polymer ?
#
loop_
_entity_poly.entity_id
_entity_poly.type
_entity_poly.pdbx_seq_one_letter_code
_entity_poly.pdbx_strand_id
1 'polypeptide(L)'
;LIVAEESDTNSAQREEIATTLKGKTVQSSTAVRYEELSKTAGKENDKQSITLLATDDAYNFNEYLTLRDRKTHQPQILVNNGAVISERLAEMLNVSVGDTFTVNDENGAQRTIKVAGISEMYIGHFIFMNAQCYEHVFGDQYSTNAYMVRLKDHSNANTERQGAKFMKLAAVRGVVQNTTQKNMVSTIVGSLNQIMEVLILVAVLLAVVILYDLTNLNVSERIRE
;
A
#
# COMPACT_ATOMS: atom_id res chain seq x y z
N LEU A 1 -1.65 -5.03 -9.74
CA LEU A 1 -0.23 -4.79 -10.02
C LEU A 1 -0.03 -3.38 -10.53
N ILE A 2 1.10 -2.76 -10.20
CA ILE A 2 1.61 -1.56 -10.89
C ILE A 2 2.89 -1.99 -11.60
N VAL A 3 2.96 -1.79 -12.90
CA VAL A 3 4.11 -2.12 -13.76
C VAL A 3 4.76 -0.81 -14.19
N ALA A 4 5.93 -0.50 -13.63
CA ALA A 4 6.68 0.72 -13.95
C ALA A 4 7.64 0.48 -15.12
N GLU A 5 7.66 1.41 -16.09
CA GLU A 5 8.55 1.37 -17.25
C GLU A 5 9.94 1.93 -16.93
N GLU A 6 10.93 1.48 -17.67
CA GLU A 6 12.25 2.11 -17.72
C GLU A 6 12.18 3.47 -18.42
N SER A 7 13.05 4.40 -18.00
CA SER A 7 13.06 5.78 -18.53
C SER A 7 13.38 5.85 -20.01
N ASP A 8 14.22 4.94 -20.51
CA ASP A 8 14.74 4.95 -21.89
C ASP A 8 14.07 3.88 -22.78
N THR A 9 12.79 3.58 -22.52
CA THR A 9 12.05 2.55 -23.24
C THR A 9 11.82 2.94 -24.72
N ASN A 10 12.26 2.11 -25.64
CA ASN A 10 12.03 2.29 -27.07
C ASN A 10 10.64 1.80 -27.52
N SER A 11 10.24 2.11 -28.76
CA SER A 11 8.91 1.76 -29.28
C SER A 11 8.64 0.25 -29.33
N ALA A 12 9.64 -0.58 -29.67
CA ALA A 12 9.50 -2.03 -29.72
C ALA A 12 9.29 -2.63 -28.31
N GLN A 13 9.99 -2.11 -27.33
CA GLN A 13 9.86 -2.51 -25.93
C GLN A 13 8.48 -2.11 -25.36
N ARG A 14 7.97 -0.92 -25.70
CA ARG A 14 6.59 -0.53 -25.33
C ARG A 14 5.54 -1.43 -25.96
N GLU A 15 5.74 -1.85 -27.20
CA GLU A 15 4.86 -2.79 -27.88
C GLU A 15 4.85 -4.18 -27.21
N GLU A 16 5.99 -4.63 -26.68
CA GLU A 16 6.09 -5.86 -25.90
C GLU A 16 5.27 -5.79 -24.59
N ILE A 17 5.36 -4.65 -23.86
CA ILE A 17 4.51 -4.40 -22.68
C ILE A 17 3.04 -4.41 -23.10
N ALA A 18 2.68 -3.63 -24.14
CA ALA A 18 1.31 -3.54 -24.64
C ALA A 18 0.73 -4.89 -25.05
N THR A 19 1.53 -5.74 -25.69
CA THR A 19 1.15 -7.11 -26.05
C THR A 19 0.92 -7.97 -24.81
N THR A 20 1.78 -7.85 -23.81
CA THR A 20 1.64 -8.59 -22.55
C THR A 20 0.40 -8.13 -21.77
N LEU A 21 0.09 -6.83 -21.77
CA LEU A 21 -1.12 -6.25 -21.17
C LEU A 21 -2.42 -6.74 -21.84
N LYS A 22 -2.39 -7.02 -23.16
CA LYS A 22 -3.51 -7.64 -23.90
C LYS A 22 -3.61 -9.16 -23.69
N GLY A 23 -2.73 -9.74 -22.91
CA GLY A 23 -2.71 -11.18 -22.64
C GLY A 23 -3.98 -11.70 -21.94
N LYS A 24 -4.27 -12.98 -22.12
CA LYS A 24 -5.51 -13.64 -21.61
C LYS A 24 -5.66 -13.58 -20.08
N THR A 25 -4.58 -13.38 -19.33
CA THR A 25 -4.56 -13.33 -17.86
C THR A 25 -4.90 -11.94 -17.31
N VAL A 26 -4.78 -10.89 -18.13
CA VAL A 26 -5.12 -9.52 -17.78
C VAL A 26 -6.61 -9.28 -18.03
N GLN A 27 -7.27 -8.67 -17.08
CA GLN A 27 -8.67 -8.24 -17.19
C GLN A 27 -8.76 -6.86 -17.82
N SER A 28 -8.00 -5.91 -17.27
CA SER A 28 -7.92 -4.53 -17.73
C SER A 28 -6.59 -3.91 -17.31
N SER A 29 -6.19 -2.84 -17.98
CA SER A 29 -5.03 -2.01 -17.60
C SER A 29 -5.32 -0.55 -17.92
N THR A 30 -4.75 0.35 -17.12
CA THR A 30 -4.76 1.79 -17.37
C THR A 30 -3.36 2.36 -17.18
N ALA A 31 -2.99 3.32 -18.05
CA ALA A 31 -1.72 4.00 -17.94
C ALA A 31 -1.77 5.06 -16.84
N VAL A 32 -0.69 5.20 -16.08
CA VAL A 32 -0.56 6.17 -14.98
C VAL A 32 0.84 6.73 -14.93
N ARG A 33 1.02 7.86 -14.25
CA ARG A 33 2.33 8.33 -13.81
C ARG A 33 2.62 7.75 -12.43
N TYR A 34 3.75 7.09 -12.29
CA TYR A 34 4.27 6.54 -11.04
C TYR A 34 5.59 7.22 -10.69
N GLU A 35 5.70 7.75 -9.47
CA GLU A 35 6.93 8.32 -8.95
C GLU A 35 7.17 7.91 -7.51
N GLU A 36 8.44 7.78 -7.14
CA GLU A 36 8.87 7.61 -5.77
C GLU A 36 9.39 8.94 -5.23
N LEU A 37 8.63 9.52 -4.33
CA LEU A 37 8.97 10.73 -3.61
C LEU A 37 9.57 10.37 -2.26
N SER A 38 10.18 11.33 -1.61
CA SER A 38 10.71 11.13 -0.27
C SER A 38 10.43 12.31 0.65
N LYS A 39 10.33 12.00 1.95
CA LYS A 39 10.22 13.00 3.01
C LYS A 39 10.93 12.49 4.25
N THR A 40 11.76 13.32 4.83
CA THR A 40 12.30 13.09 6.18
C THR A 40 11.23 13.48 7.19
N ALA A 41 10.67 12.51 7.91
CA ALA A 41 9.57 12.72 8.85
C ALA A 41 9.52 11.58 9.90
N GLY A 42 8.65 11.75 10.89
CA GLY A 42 8.48 10.81 11.99
C GLY A 42 9.37 11.11 13.20
N LYS A 43 9.21 10.34 14.27
CA LYS A 43 9.91 10.57 15.55
C LYS A 43 11.42 10.40 15.45
N GLU A 44 11.89 9.52 14.57
CA GLU A 44 13.31 9.20 14.37
C GLU A 44 13.94 10.02 13.25
N ASN A 45 13.17 10.91 12.61
CA ASN A 45 13.60 11.77 11.51
C ASN A 45 14.18 10.99 10.31
N ASP A 46 13.59 9.84 10.03
CA ASP A 46 14.00 8.95 8.95
C ASP A 46 13.46 9.39 7.59
N LYS A 47 14.21 9.07 6.53
CA LYS A 47 13.76 9.27 5.16
C LYS A 47 12.69 8.24 4.81
N GLN A 48 11.46 8.73 4.64
CA GLN A 48 10.29 7.93 4.27
C GLN A 48 10.08 7.96 2.75
N SER A 49 9.82 6.80 2.17
CA SER A 49 9.42 6.69 0.76
C SER A 49 7.91 6.91 0.63
N ILE A 50 7.52 7.69 -0.37
CA ILE A 50 6.14 8.04 -0.66
C ILE A 50 5.87 7.72 -2.13
N THR A 51 4.87 6.91 -2.40
CA THR A 51 4.45 6.56 -3.76
C THR A 51 3.44 7.58 -4.28
N LEU A 52 3.77 8.23 -5.39
CA LEU A 52 2.84 9.08 -6.12
C LEU A 52 2.26 8.33 -7.31
N LEU A 53 0.95 8.40 -7.46
CA LEU A 53 0.20 7.95 -8.62
C LEU A 53 -0.60 9.11 -9.18
N ALA A 54 -0.37 9.46 -10.45
CA ALA A 54 -1.18 10.45 -11.15
C ALA A 54 -1.84 9.84 -12.39
N THR A 55 -3.03 10.32 -12.71
CA THR A 55 -3.83 9.82 -13.83
C THR A 55 -4.51 10.97 -14.58
N ASP A 56 -4.66 10.83 -15.88
CA ASP A 56 -5.51 11.68 -16.73
C ASP A 56 -6.97 11.19 -16.79
N ASP A 57 -7.18 9.93 -16.40
CA ASP A 57 -8.51 9.29 -16.41
C ASP A 57 -8.91 8.89 -14.97
N ALA A 58 -9.44 9.86 -14.23
CA ALA A 58 -9.90 9.65 -12.86
C ALA A 58 -11.08 8.67 -12.76
N TYR A 59 -11.86 8.48 -13.81
CA TYR A 59 -12.98 7.55 -13.82
C TYR A 59 -12.49 6.10 -13.87
N ASN A 60 -11.66 5.75 -14.84
CA ASN A 60 -11.08 4.41 -14.94
C ASN A 60 -10.13 4.11 -13.77
N PHE A 61 -9.43 5.11 -13.21
CA PHE A 61 -8.58 4.94 -12.05
C PHE A 61 -9.33 4.35 -10.85
N ASN A 62 -10.57 4.76 -10.62
CA ASN A 62 -11.41 4.26 -9.53
C ASN A 62 -11.81 2.77 -9.68
N GLU A 63 -11.69 2.18 -10.87
CA GLU A 63 -11.87 0.74 -11.06
C GLU A 63 -10.74 -0.09 -10.48
N TYR A 64 -9.53 0.51 -10.39
CA TYR A 64 -8.32 -0.16 -9.89
C TYR A 64 -8.08 0.12 -8.42
N LEU A 65 -8.45 1.30 -7.95
CA LEU A 65 -8.19 1.75 -6.58
C LEU A 65 -9.37 2.58 -6.05
N THR A 66 -10.03 2.09 -5.03
CA THR A 66 -11.13 2.81 -4.39
C THR A 66 -10.57 3.80 -3.38
N LEU A 67 -10.66 5.08 -3.69
CA LEU A 67 -10.33 6.17 -2.77
C LEU A 67 -11.58 6.58 -2.01
N ARG A 68 -11.61 6.40 -0.69
CA ARG A 68 -12.75 6.78 0.15
C ARG A 68 -12.28 7.30 1.51
N ASP A 69 -13.07 8.15 2.10
CA ASP A 69 -12.89 8.56 3.50
C ASP A 69 -13.26 7.41 4.46
N ARG A 70 -12.44 7.22 5.49
CA ARG A 70 -12.62 6.13 6.46
C ARG A 70 -13.89 6.22 7.29
N LYS A 71 -14.28 7.43 7.70
CA LYS A 71 -15.41 7.65 8.63
C LYS A 71 -16.73 7.70 7.90
N THR A 72 -16.75 8.44 6.79
CA THR A 72 -17.98 8.69 6.02
C THR A 72 -18.20 7.69 4.91
N HIS A 73 -17.15 6.93 4.53
CA HIS A 73 -17.11 6.04 3.36
C HIS A 73 -17.42 6.73 2.03
N GLN A 74 -17.41 8.08 2.02
CA GLN A 74 -17.63 8.85 0.81
C GLN A 74 -16.42 8.74 -0.13
N PRO A 75 -16.64 8.60 -1.45
CA PRO A 75 -15.56 8.56 -2.41
C PRO A 75 -14.78 9.88 -2.41
N GLN A 76 -13.46 9.78 -2.48
CA GLN A 76 -12.55 10.90 -2.66
C GLN A 76 -12.31 11.12 -4.15
N ILE A 77 -12.53 12.34 -4.61
CA ILE A 77 -12.39 12.72 -6.03
C ILE A 77 -11.04 13.41 -6.22
N LEU A 78 -10.33 13.05 -7.27
CA LEU A 78 -9.09 13.73 -7.67
C LEU A 78 -9.43 15.09 -8.28
N VAL A 79 -8.93 16.16 -7.67
CA VAL A 79 -9.17 17.54 -8.08
C VAL A 79 -7.90 18.19 -8.64
N ASN A 80 -8.07 19.29 -9.42
CA ASN A 80 -6.96 19.93 -10.13
C ASN A 80 -5.98 20.71 -9.23
N ASN A 81 -6.41 21.10 -8.04
CA ASN A 81 -5.66 22.00 -7.15
C ASN A 81 -5.23 21.34 -5.84
N GLY A 82 -5.18 20.02 -5.79
CA GLY A 82 -4.74 19.29 -4.61
C GLY A 82 -4.75 17.79 -4.79
N ALA A 83 -4.06 17.08 -3.92
CA ALA A 83 -3.91 15.64 -3.95
C ALA A 83 -4.77 14.96 -2.87
N VAL A 84 -5.21 13.75 -3.15
CA VAL A 84 -5.72 12.82 -2.14
C VAL A 84 -4.53 12.04 -1.60
N ILE A 85 -4.38 11.98 -0.27
CA ILE A 85 -3.28 11.28 0.38
C ILE A 85 -3.78 10.13 1.23
N SER A 86 -2.93 9.12 1.48
CA SER A 86 -3.26 8.04 2.40
C SER A 86 -3.37 8.56 3.83
N GLU A 87 -4.30 7.99 4.64
CA GLU A 87 -4.46 8.31 6.05
C GLU A 87 -3.13 8.16 6.81
N ARG A 88 -2.37 7.11 6.50
CA ARG A 88 -1.06 6.87 7.11
C ARG A 88 -0.05 7.98 6.82
N LEU A 89 -0.06 8.56 5.61
CA LEU A 89 0.77 9.71 5.26
C LEU A 89 0.31 10.97 5.99
N ALA A 90 -0.99 11.21 6.07
CA ALA A 90 -1.56 12.34 6.78
C ALA A 90 -1.19 12.33 8.28
N GLU A 91 -1.30 11.17 8.93
CA GLU A 91 -0.88 10.97 10.32
C GLU A 91 0.61 11.22 10.52
N MET A 92 1.46 10.67 9.65
CA MET A 92 2.91 10.82 9.74
C MET A 92 3.35 12.28 9.60
N LEU A 93 2.71 13.03 8.70
CA LEU A 93 3.02 14.44 8.47
C LEU A 93 2.24 15.39 9.38
N ASN A 94 1.28 14.88 10.14
CA ASN A 94 0.35 15.66 10.98
C ASN A 94 -0.37 16.75 10.17
N VAL A 95 -0.94 16.38 9.01
CA VAL A 95 -1.67 17.28 8.12
C VAL A 95 -3.13 16.85 7.97
N SER A 96 -3.99 17.84 7.71
CA SER A 96 -5.42 17.69 7.49
C SER A 96 -5.82 18.18 6.10
N VAL A 97 -7.06 17.91 5.69
CA VAL A 97 -7.61 18.45 4.44
C VAL A 97 -7.56 19.98 4.44
N GLY A 98 -7.01 20.56 3.39
CA GLY A 98 -6.77 21.98 3.23
C GLY A 98 -5.33 22.42 3.51
N ASP A 99 -4.57 21.66 4.28
CA ASP A 99 -3.16 21.94 4.58
C ASP A 99 -2.26 21.70 3.35
N THR A 100 -1.02 22.17 3.46
CA THR A 100 0.04 21.93 2.49
C THR A 100 1.23 21.24 3.17
N PHE A 101 1.91 20.40 2.43
CA PHE A 101 3.15 19.75 2.86
C PHE A 101 4.17 19.71 1.74
N THR A 102 5.43 19.48 2.08
CA THR A 102 6.53 19.38 1.11
C THR A 102 7.08 17.98 1.05
N VAL A 103 7.42 17.54 -0.16
CA VAL A 103 8.14 16.29 -0.44
C VAL A 103 9.32 16.59 -1.36
N ASN A 104 10.30 15.69 -1.42
CA ASN A 104 11.40 15.76 -2.37
C ASN A 104 11.12 14.77 -3.51
N ASP A 105 11.28 15.24 -4.75
CA ASP A 105 11.23 14.38 -5.93
C ASP A 105 12.51 13.53 -6.08
N GLU A 106 12.59 12.71 -7.13
CA GLU A 106 13.75 11.85 -7.41
C GLU A 106 15.06 12.66 -7.58
N ASN A 107 14.96 13.91 -8.03
CA ASN A 107 16.10 14.81 -8.23
C ASN A 107 16.45 15.59 -6.95
N GLY A 108 15.72 15.38 -5.87
CA GLY A 108 15.88 16.09 -4.61
C GLY A 108 15.23 17.48 -4.59
N ALA A 109 14.51 17.88 -5.65
CA ALA A 109 13.79 19.15 -5.66
C ALA A 109 12.57 19.10 -4.75
N GLN A 110 12.35 20.16 -3.99
CA GLN A 110 11.24 20.26 -3.06
C GLN A 110 9.95 20.66 -3.77
N ARG A 111 8.90 19.86 -3.60
CA ARG A 111 7.57 20.10 -4.17
C ARG A 111 6.56 20.32 -3.06
N THR A 112 5.72 21.34 -3.21
CA THR A 112 4.66 21.66 -2.26
C THR A 112 3.34 21.13 -2.78
N ILE A 113 2.65 20.33 -1.96
CA ILE A 113 1.40 19.66 -2.32
C ILE A 113 0.31 20.08 -1.33
N LYS A 114 -0.86 20.45 -1.85
CA LYS A 114 -2.05 20.74 -1.05
C LYS A 114 -2.86 19.46 -0.86
N VAL A 115 -3.33 19.21 0.35
CA VAL A 115 -4.21 18.09 0.69
C VAL A 115 -5.65 18.44 0.31
N ALA A 116 -6.20 17.77 -0.69
CA ALA A 116 -7.60 17.90 -1.10
C ALA A 116 -8.51 16.87 -0.45
N GLY A 117 -7.96 15.70 -0.07
CA GLY A 117 -8.66 14.62 0.59
C GLY A 117 -7.73 13.64 1.26
N ILE A 118 -8.28 12.87 2.20
CA ILE A 118 -7.55 11.79 2.89
C ILE A 118 -8.32 10.50 2.65
N SER A 119 -7.64 9.51 2.08
CA SER A 119 -8.23 8.20 1.77
C SER A 119 -7.85 7.15 2.80
N GLU A 120 -8.81 6.32 3.15
CA GLU A 120 -8.62 5.12 3.97
C GLU A 120 -7.55 4.22 3.33
N MET A 121 -6.36 4.15 3.95
CA MET A 121 -5.27 3.30 3.52
C MET A 121 -4.35 3.00 4.69
N TYR A 122 -4.32 1.74 5.12
CA TYR A 122 -3.65 1.33 6.35
C TYR A 122 -2.15 1.10 6.20
N ILE A 123 -1.67 0.90 4.97
CA ILE A 123 -0.29 0.52 4.69
C ILE A 123 0.27 1.39 3.57
N GLY A 124 1.50 1.89 3.78
CA GLY A 124 2.22 2.70 2.83
C GLY A 124 1.83 4.18 2.84
N HIS A 125 2.68 4.98 2.23
CA HIS A 125 2.51 6.41 2.08
C HIS A 125 2.22 6.70 0.61
N PHE A 126 1.00 7.14 0.31
CA PHE A 126 0.55 7.34 -1.06
C PHE A 126 0.02 8.76 -1.27
N ILE A 127 0.26 9.27 -2.46
CA ILE A 127 -0.28 10.52 -2.99
C ILE A 127 -0.97 10.20 -4.31
N PHE A 128 -2.22 10.62 -4.45
CA PHE A 128 -3.03 10.45 -5.65
C PHE A 128 -3.42 11.81 -6.20
N MET A 129 -3.21 12.04 -7.48
CA MET A 129 -3.59 13.28 -8.13
C MET A 129 -4.03 13.06 -9.58
N ASN A 130 -4.72 14.03 -10.15
CA ASN A 130 -4.97 14.03 -11.58
C ASN A 130 -3.81 14.68 -12.34
N ALA A 131 -3.80 14.53 -13.66
CA ALA A 131 -2.76 15.05 -14.54
C ALA A 131 -2.54 16.56 -14.38
N GLN A 132 -3.62 17.34 -14.25
CA GLN A 132 -3.52 18.81 -14.10
C GLN A 132 -2.89 19.21 -12.75
N CYS A 133 -3.25 18.52 -11.67
CA CYS A 133 -2.60 18.73 -10.38
C CYS A 133 -1.12 18.37 -10.43
N TYR A 134 -0.76 17.27 -11.13
CA TYR A 134 0.62 16.87 -11.34
C TYR A 134 1.42 17.97 -12.05
N GLU A 135 0.94 18.47 -13.20
CA GLU A 135 1.59 19.53 -13.95
C GLU A 135 1.76 20.82 -13.13
N HIS A 136 0.76 21.16 -12.32
CA HIS A 136 0.81 22.34 -11.46
C HIS A 136 1.88 22.20 -10.36
N VAL A 137 2.04 21.02 -9.75
CA VAL A 137 2.97 20.77 -8.64
C VAL A 137 4.40 20.58 -9.14
N PHE A 138 4.58 19.82 -10.22
CA PHE A 138 5.91 19.44 -10.71
C PHE A 138 6.46 20.40 -11.78
N GLY A 139 5.58 21.12 -12.48
CA GLY A 139 5.96 22.03 -13.56
C GLY A 139 6.28 21.35 -14.89
N ASP A 140 6.20 20.02 -14.92
CA ASP A 140 6.46 19.20 -16.10
C ASP A 140 5.15 18.79 -16.77
N GLN A 141 5.17 18.62 -18.09
CA GLN A 141 4.03 18.08 -18.82
C GLN A 141 3.74 16.64 -18.33
N TYR A 142 2.47 16.34 -18.06
CA TYR A 142 2.06 15.01 -17.67
C TYR A 142 2.39 13.98 -18.76
N SER A 143 3.00 12.89 -18.35
CA SER A 143 3.24 11.72 -19.18
C SER A 143 3.17 10.46 -18.33
N THR A 144 2.69 9.38 -18.90
CA THR A 144 2.61 8.09 -18.23
C THR A 144 3.94 7.34 -18.31
N ASN A 145 4.29 6.63 -17.25
CA ASN A 145 5.48 5.77 -17.15
C ASN A 145 5.19 4.44 -16.43
N ALA A 146 3.93 4.13 -16.21
CA ALA A 146 3.53 2.90 -15.55
C ALA A 146 2.12 2.47 -15.97
N TYR A 147 1.78 1.22 -15.68
CA TYR A 147 0.44 0.67 -15.88
C TYR A 147 -0.11 0.08 -14.59
N MET A 148 -1.32 0.45 -14.23
CA MET A 148 -2.10 -0.29 -13.26
C MET A 148 -2.77 -1.46 -13.96
N VAL A 149 -2.53 -2.68 -13.48
CA VAL A 149 -2.99 -3.91 -14.14
C VAL A 149 -3.90 -4.68 -13.19
N ARG A 150 -5.10 -4.98 -13.66
CA ARG A 150 -6.05 -5.88 -13.01
C ARG A 150 -6.00 -7.25 -13.67
N LEU A 151 -5.75 -8.28 -12.89
CA LEU A 151 -5.72 -9.65 -13.36
C LEU A 151 -7.13 -10.28 -13.28
N LYS A 152 -7.42 -11.29 -14.11
CA LYS A 152 -8.66 -12.06 -14.01
C LYS A 152 -8.69 -12.96 -12.78
N ASP A 153 -7.56 -13.59 -12.48
CA ASP A 153 -7.36 -14.40 -11.27
C ASP A 153 -6.58 -13.59 -10.24
N HIS A 154 -7.23 -13.26 -9.13
CA HIS A 154 -6.71 -12.44 -8.03
C HIS A 154 -5.97 -13.28 -6.96
N SER A 155 -5.71 -14.56 -7.21
CA SER A 155 -4.93 -15.39 -6.28
C SER A 155 -3.51 -14.85 -6.11
N ASN A 156 -2.96 -14.99 -4.90
CA ASN A 156 -1.61 -14.53 -4.60
C ASN A 156 -0.59 -15.20 -5.53
N ALA A 157 -0.70 -16.52 -5.73
CA ALA A 157 0.19 -17.27 -6.59
C ALA A 157 0.15 -16.82 -8.06
N ASN A 158 -1.04 -16.48 -8.60
CA ASN A 158 -1.14 -15.95 -9.95
C ASN A 158 -0.58 -14.53 -10.03
N THR A 159 -0.84 -13.69 -9.03
CA THR A 159 -0.33 -12.32 -8.97
C THR A 159 1.19 -12.30 -8.96
N GLU A 160 1.82 -13.13 -8.15
CA GLU A 160 3.29 -13.29 -8.09
C GLU A 160 3.85 -13.80 -9.42
N ARG A 161 3.21 -14.80 -10.02
CA ARG A 161 3.63 -15.36 -11.32
C ARG A 161 3.53 -14.33 -12.45
N GLN A 162 2.45 -13.55 -12.50
CA GLN A 162 2.29 -12.49 -13.51
C GLN A 162 3.26 -11.34 -13.23
N GLY A 163 3.46 -10.94 -11.98
CA GLY A 163 4.49 -9.97 -11.60
C GLY A 163 5.88 -10.38 -12.06
N ALA A 164 6.26 -11.63 -11.82
CA ALA A 164 7.53 -12.18 -12.29
C ALA A 164 7.63 -12.22 -13.83
N LYS A 165 6.50 -12.42 -14.53
CA LYS A 165 6.45 -12.35 -16.00
C LYS A 165 6.71 -10.94 -16.52
N PHE A 166 6.08 -9.92 -15.94
CA PHE A 166 6.32 -8.53 -16.29
C PHE A 166 7.78 -8.12 -16.00
N MET A 167 8.35 -8.54 -14.88
CA MET A 167 9.75 -8.26 -14.50
C MET A 167 10.79 -8.86 -15.47
N LYS A 168 10.42 -9.80 -16.33
CA LYS A 168 11.32 -10.33 -17.36
C LYS A 168 11.39 -9.47 -18.61
N LEU A 169 10.48 -8.50 -18.78
CA LEU A 169 10.49 -7.58 -19.90
C LEU A 169 11.58 -6.53 -19.67
N ALA A 170 12.42 -6.31 -20.66
CA ALA A 170 13.56 -5.39 -20.57
C ALA A 170 13.14 -3.93 -20.32
N ALA A 171 11.91 -3.58 -20.71
CA ALA A 171 11.33 -2.26 -20.52
C ALA A 171 10.67 -2.04 -19.15
N VAL A 172 10.68 -3.02 -18.25
CA VAL A 172 10.04 -2.94 -16.95
C VAL A 172 11.08 -2.75 -15.86
N ARG A 173 11.08 -1.56 -15.23
CA ARG A 173 11.93 -1.20 -14.10
C ARG A 173 11.51 -1.90 -12.82
N GLY A 174 10.21 -2.04 -12.61
CA GLY A 174 9.69 -2.60 -11.39
C GLY A 174 8.22 -3.00 -11.46
N VAL A 175 7.83 -3.93 -10.60
CA VAL A 175 6.43 -4.33 -10.44
C VAL A 175 6.05 -4.26 -8.97
N VAL A 176 5.14 -3.34 -8.63
CA VAL A 176 4.57 -3.24 -7.28
C VAL A 176 3.35 -4.16 -7.19
N GLN A 177 3.37 -5.05 -6.21
CA GLN A 177 2.33 -6.04 -6.00
C GLN A 177 1.59 -5.79 -4.68
N ASN A 178 0.28 -5.79 -4.72
CA ASN A 178 -0.54 -5.70 -3.51
C ASN A 178 -0.39 -6.95 -2.61
N THR A 179 0.00 -8.09 -3.18
CA THR A 179 0.24 -9.34 -2.46
C THR A 179 1.38 -9.23 -1.45
N THR A 180 2.42 -8.45 -1.73
CA THR A 180 3.54 -8.25 -0.79
C THR A 180 3.06 -7.64 0.53
N GLN A 181 2.22 -6.61 0.48
CA GLN A 181 1.64 -6.00 1.68
C GLN A 181 0.69 -6.96 2.41
N LYS A 182 -0.14 -7.69 1.65
CA LYS A 182 -1.07 -8.68 2.21
C LYS A 182 -0.33 -9.83 2.88
N ASN A 183 0.78 -10.31 2.30
CA ASN A 183 1.60 -11.35 2.88
C ASN A 183 2.32 -10.89 4.16
N MET A 184 2.80 -9.64 4.23
CA MET A 184 3.37 -9.06 5.46
C MET A 184 2.34 -9.07 6.61
N VAL A 185 1.11 -8.61 6.35
CA VAL A 185 0.03 -8.62 7.36
C VAL A 185 -0.29 -10.05 7.78
N SER A 186 -0.41 -10.98 6.83
CA SER A 186 -0.68 -12.39 7.13
C SER A 186 0.41 -13.03 7.98
N THR A 187 1.68 -12.71 7.73
CA THR A 187 2.81 -13.19 8.54
C THR A 187 2.76 -12.64 9.96
N ILE A 188 2.47 -11.34 10.13
CA ILE A 188 2.33 -10.72 11.46
C ILE A 188 1.18 -11.36 12.23
N VAL A 189 0.01 -11.53 11.61
CA VAL A 189 -1.16 -12.17 12.23
C VAL A 189 -0.86 -13.63 12.58
N GLY A 190 -0.17 -14.37 11.71
CA GLY A 190 0.27 -15.74 11.99
C GLY A 190 1.20 -15.83 13.20
N SER A 191 2.15 -14.91 13.32
CA SER A 191 3.06 -14.84 14.48
C SER A 191 2.32 -14.51 15.79
N LEU A 192 1.34 -13.60 15.72
CA LEU A 192 0.50 -13.27 16.88
C LEU A 192 -0.35 -14.46 17.34
N ASN A 193 -0.93 -15.24 16.41
CA ASN A 193 -1.67 -16.44 16.75
C ASN A 193 -0.77 -17.48 17.46
N GLN A 194 0.46 -17.64 16.99
CA GLN A 194 1.41 -18.56 17.61
C GLN A 194 1.77 -18.14 19.05
N ILE A 195 1.91 -16.85 19.32
CA ILE A 195 2.13 -16.31 20.67
C ILE A 195 0.88 -16.55 21.55
N MET A 196 -0.32 -16.35 21.01
CA MET A 196 -1.58 -16.60 21.72
C MET A 196 -1.74 -18.07 22.09
N GLU A 197 -1.40 -19.01 21.23
CA GLU A 197 -1.42 -20.45 21.52
C GLU A 197 -0.50 -20.80 22.70
N VAL A 198 0.71 -20.25 22.73
CA VAL A 198 1.66 -20.45 23.84
C VAL A 198 1.10 -19.87 25.15
N LEU A 199 0.50 -18.67 25.12
CA LEU A 199 -0.10 -18.05 26.30
C LEU A 199 -1.27 -18.88 26.85
N ILE A 200 -2.12 -19.43 25.98
CA ILE A 200 -3.23 -20.31 26.38
C ILE A 200 -2.69 -21.57 27.04
N LEU A 201 -1.66 -22.18 26.48
CA LEU A 201 -1.06 -23.38 27.04
C LEU A 201 -0.47 -23.11 28.45
N VAL A 202 0.24 -22.01 28.63
CA VAL A 202 0.78 -21.60 29.94
C VAL A 202 -0.36 -21.33 30.94
N ALA A 203 -1.44 -20.67 30.53
CA ALA A 203 -2.59 -20.41 31.38
C ALA A 203 -3.30 -21.70 31.84
N VAL A 204 -3.44 -22.68 30.94
CA VAL A 204 -4.00 -24.00 31.28
C VAL A 204 -3.12 -24.75 32.26
N LEU A 205 -1.79 -24.74 32.06
CA LEU A 205 -0.85 -25.37 33.01
C LEU A 205 -0.92 -24.74 34.40
N LEU A 206 -0.97 -23.40 34.46
CA LEU A 206 -1.13 -22.67 35.70
C LEU A 206 -2.45 -23.04 36.40
N ALA A 207 -3.56 -23.12 35.69
CA ALA A 207 -4.86 -23.51 36.22
C ALA A 207 -4.83 -24.93 36.82
N VAL A 208 -4.15 -25.88 36.14
CA VAL A 208 -3.98 -27.25 36.65
C VAL A 208 -3.16 -27.27 37.93
N VAL A 209 -2.06 -26.50 38.01
CA VAL A 209 -1.25 -26.41 39.23
C VAL A 209 -2.07 -25.85 40.40
N ILE A 210 -2.81 -24.76 40.18
CA ILE A 210 -3.67 -24.16 41.21
C ILE A 210 -4.75 -25.15 41.71
N LEU A 211 -5.41 -25.87 40.78
CA LEU A 211 -6.40 -26.88 41.14
C LEU A 211 -5.79 -28.02 41.94
N TYR A 212 -4.57 -28.47 41.57
CA TYR A 212 -3.84 -29.47 42.31
C TYR A 212 -3.53 -29.01 43.74
N ASP A 213 -3.01 -27.79 43.91
CA ASP A 213 -2.68 -27.23 45.22
C ASP A 213 -3.93 -27.04 46.09
N LEU A 214 -5.04 -26.53 45.53
CA LEU A 214 -6.31 -26.41 46.25
C LEU A 214 -6.85 -27.78 46.69
N THR A 215 -6.74 -28.79 45.85
CA THR A 215 -7.19 -30.15 46.16
C THR A 215 -6.36 -30.74 47.30
N ASN A 216 -5.03 -30.58 47.26
CA ASN A 216 -4.15 -31.02 48.32
C ASN A 216 -4.39 -30.33 49.65
N LEU A 217 -4.65 -29.02 49.66
CA LEU A 217 -5.03 -28.27 50.86
C LEU A 217 -6.32 -28.77 51.45
N ASN A 218 -7.37 -28.97 50.66
CA ASN A 218 -8.68 -29.49 51.10
C ASN A 218 -8.57 -30.90 51.67
N VAL A 219 -7.76 -31.77 51.10
CA VAL A 219 -7.53 -33.12 51.60
C VAL A 219 -6.75 -33.10 52.91
N SER A 220 -5.72 -32.22 53.03
CA SER A 220 -4.93 -32.07 54.26
C SER A 220 -5.73 -31.52 55.44
N GLU A 221 -6.68 -30.63 55.22
CA GLU A 221 -7.60 -30.12 56.25
C GLU A 221 -8.56 -31.20 56.77
N ARG A 222 -9.12 -32.01 55.86
CA ARG A 222 -10.04 -33.10 56.23
C ARG A 222 -9.40 -34.27 57.01
N ILE A 223 -8.10 -34.47 56.87
CA ILE A 223 -7.35 -35.50 57.60
C ILE A 223 -7.05 -35.04 59.03
N ARG A 224 -7.12 -33.74 59.30
CA ARG A 224 -6.85 -33.14 60.63
C ARG A 224 -8.10 -33.02 61.56
N GLU A 225 -9.32 -33.16 61.02
CA GLU A 225 -10.56 -33.30 61.77
C GLU A 225 -10.88 -34.78 62.11
#